data_055a0d20f29a424aeee9f1c8a423ea45
#
_entry.id   055a0d20f29a424aeee9f1c8a423ea45
#
_cell.length_a   1.000
_cell.length_b   1.000
_cell.length_c   1.000
_cell.angle_alpha   90.00
_cell.angle_beta   90.00
_cell.angle_gamma   90.00
#
_symmetry.space_group_name_H-M   'P 1'
#
loop_
_entity.id
_entity.type
_entity.pdbx_description
1 polymer ?
#
loop_
_entity_poly.entity_id
_entity_poly.type
_entity_poly.pdbx_seq_one_letter_code
_entity_poly.pdbx_strand_id
1 'polypeptide(L)'
;MISRRTLVKAVPALGLLPLVAKAAAESELIYLSPVKSDGNLSSCQAEIWFIGDGNDFYVVTANDAWRAEAIGRGLTQAKVWVGDVGQWKSSRGKYKDLPSVMTTASMIDDPIEHARLLTAMGEKYAREWGTWGPRFKRGLADGSRVMLRYSPTA
;
A
#
# COMPACT_ATOMS: atom_id res chain seq x y z
N MET A 1 -29.26 19.09 17.35
CA MET A 1 -28.03 19.77 17.77
C MET A 1 -26.85 18.89 17.46
N ILE A 2 -26.02 19.24 16.48
CA ILE A 2 -24.80 18.50 16.17
C ILE A 2 -23.80 18.80 17.29
N SER A 3 -23.42 17.78 18.04
CA SER A 3 -22.46 17.91 19.13
C SER A 3 -21.13 18.48 18.61
N ARG A 4 -20.68 19.60 19.13
CA ARG A 4 -19.40 20.21 18.85
C ARG A 4 -18.23 19.22 19.05
N ARG A 5 -18.42 18.17 19.87
CA ARG A 5 -17.42 17.13 20.13
C ARG A 5 -17.19 16.21 18.92
N THR A 6 -18.20 16.02 18.06
CA THR A 6 -18.08 15.14 16.89
C THR A 6 -17.24 15.80 15.77
N LEU A 7 -17.35 17.11 15.62
CA LEU A 7 -16.57 17.90 14.67
C LEU A 7 -15.08 17.94 15.03
N VAL A 8 -14.74 18.05 16.31
CA VAL A 8 -13.35 18.11 16.76
C VAL A 8 -12.60 16.78 16.55
N LYS A 9 -13.33 15.64 16.63
CA LYS A 9 -12.72 14.33 16.37
C LYS A 9 -12.48 14.02 14.88
N ALA A 10 -13.19 14.68 13.98
CA ALA A 10 -13.03 14.49 12.54
C ALA A 10 -11.82 15.27 11.96
N VAL A 11 -11.44 16.40 12.56
CA VAL A 11 -10.39 17.29 12.08
C VAL A 11 -9.00 16.63 12.06
N PRO A 12 -8.53 15.86 13.07
CA PRO A 12 -7.21 15.20 13.02
C PRO A 12 -7.09 14.14 11.91
N ALA A 13 -8.18 13.38 11.66
CA ALA A 13 -8.19 12.38 10.58
C ALA A 13 -8.11 13.04 9.20
N LEU A 14 -8.80 14.17 9.00
CA LEU A 14 -8.74 14.96 7.76
C LEU A 14 -7.36 15.61 7.54
N GLY A 15 -6.64 15.97 8.63
CA GLY A 15 -5.29 16.55 8.56
C GLY A 15 -4.20 15.56 8.13
N LEU A 16 -4.36 14.24 8.42
CA LEU A 16 -3.39 13.20 8.06
C LEU A 16 -3.49 12.78 6.60
N LEU A 17 -4.70 12.69 6.02
CA LEU A 17 -4.90 12.29 4.64
C LEU A 17 -4.21 13.18 3.62
N PRO A 18 -4.24 14.53 3.71
CA PRO A 18 -3.52 15.40 2.78
C PRO A 18 -2.00 15.20 2.83
N LEU A 19 -1.41 14.95 4.02
CA LEU A 19 0.02 14.69 4.16
C LEU A 19 0.41 13.36 3.50
N VAL A 20 -0.39 12.33 3.70
CA VAL A 20 -0.20 11.02 3.07
C VAL A 20 -0.37 11.12 1.56
N ALA A 21 -1.39 11.83 1.08
CA ALA A 21 -1.63 12.03 -0.34
C ALA A 21 -0.49 12.79 -1.03
N LYS A 22 0.04 13.84 -0.39
CA LYS A 22 1.22 14.58 -0.88
C LYS A 22 2.44 13.68 -0.95
N ALA A 23 2.72 12.92 0.11
CA ALA A 23 3.82 11.96 0.15
C ALA A 23 3.68 10.90 -0.94
N ALA A 24 2.45 10.39 -1.17
CA ALA A 24 2.18 9.40 -2.21
C ALA A 24 2.43 9.95 -3.62
N ALA A 25 2.14 11.22 -3.86
CA ALA A 25 2.38 11.85 -5.15
C ALA A 25 3.89 12.01 -5.46
N GLU A 26 4.72 12.10 -4.43
CA GLU A 26 6.15 12.37 -4.56
C GLU A 26 7.04 11.13 -4.36
N SER A 27 6.52 10.04 -3.78
CA SER A 27 7.31 8.88 -3.40
C SER A 27 7.25 7.75 -4.42
N GLU A 28 8.37 7.07 -4.60
CA GLU A 28 8.45 5.82 -5.37
C GLU A 28 8.16 4.58 -4.54
N LEU A 29 8.18 4.68 -3.21
CA LEU A 29 8.02 3.56 -2.30
C LEU A 29 6.96 3.83 -1.25
N ILE A 30 6.35 2.74 -0.81
CA ILE A 30 5.66 2.65 0.48
C ILE A 30 6.29 1.53 1.30
N TYR A 31 6.13 1.64 2.62
CA TYR A 31 6.43 0.57 3.56
C TYR A 31 5.11 0.07 4.10
N LEU A 32 4.93 -1.23 4.18
CA LEU A 32 3.68 -1.76 4.67
C LEU A 32 3.90 -2.94 5.60
N SER A 33 3.03 -3.05 6.60
CA SER A 33 3.04 -4.13 7.58
C SER A 33 1.60 -4.54 7.89
N PRO A 34 1.22 -5.78 7.57
CA PRO A 34 -0.06 -6.31 8.01
C PRO A 34 -0.15 -6.35 9.54
N VAL A 35 -1.35 -6.15 10.06
CA VAL A 35 -1.65 -6.31 11.48
C VAL A 35 -1.96 -7.78 11.74
N LYS A 36 -1.30 -8.36 12.75
CA LYS A 36 -1.51 -9.74 13.16
C LYS A 36 -2.83 -9.91 13.93
N SER A 37 -3.22 -11.16 14.15
CA SER A 37 -4.44 -11.51 14.90
C SER A 37 -4.45 -10.98 16.34
N ASP A 38 -3.27 -10.76 16.93
CA ASP A 38 -3.13 -10.18 18.28
C ASP A 38 -3.19 -8.64 18.30
N GLY A 39 -3.41 -8.00 17.15
CA GLY A 39 -3.48 -6.55 17.02
C GLY A 39 -2.14 -5.85 16.85
N ASN A 40 -1.03 -6.57 16.92
CA ASN A 40 0.30 -6.01 16.71
C ASN A 40 0.70 -6.02 15.24
N LEU A 41 1.56 -5.09 14.85
CA LEU A 41 2.13 -5.09 13.51
C LEU A 41 2.99 -6.33 13.27
N SER A 42 2.90 -6.89 12.08
CA SER A 42 3.80 -7.94 11.64
C SER A 42 5.25 -7.45 11.64
N SER A 43 6.18 -8.33 11.95
CA SER A 43 7.62 -8.05 11.82
C SER A 43 8.08 -8.05 10.36
N CYS A 44 7.25 -8.52 9.45
CA CYS A 44 7.55 -8.56 8.02
C CYS A 44 7.12 -7.26 7.35
N GLN A 45 7.92 -6.22 7.52
CA GLN A 45 7.78 -4.98 6.76
C GLN A 45 8.44 -5.15 5.39
N ALA A 46 8.00 -4.37 4.42
CA ALA A 46 8.62 -4.35 3.10
C ALA A 46 8.46 -2.98 2.46
N GLU A 47 9.54 -2.54 1.82
CA GLU A 47 9.45 -1.47 0.83
C GLU A 47 8.93 -2.05 -0.48
N ILE A 48 8.01 -1.35 -1.13
CA ILE A 48 7.37 -1.85 -2.34
C ILE A 48 6.92 -0.70 -3.25
N TRP A 49 6.99 -0.93 -4.55
CA TRP A 49 6.43 -0.06 -5.55
C TRP A 49 4.91 -0.03 -5.45
N PHE A 50 4.34 1.14 -5.70
CA PHE A 50 2.89 1.34 -5.61
C PHE A 50 2.38 2.33 -6.62
N ILE A 51 1.08 2.25 -6.88
CA ILE A 51 0.31 3.29 -7.55
C ILE A 51 -0.71 3.83 -6.56
N GLY A 52 -0.75 5.16 -6.44
CA GLY A 52 -1.82 5.86 -5.75
C GLY A 52 -2.95 6.17 -6.72
N ASP A 53 -4.18 5.87 -6.32
CA ASP A 53 -5.38 6.21 -7.08
C ASP A 53 -6.46 6.65 -6.08
N GLY A 54 -6.81 7.93 -6.14
CA GLY A 54 -7.60 8.52 -5.07
C GLY A 54 -6.82 8.47 -3.75
N ASN A 55 -7.40 7.85 -2.74
CA ASN A 55 -6.75 7.63 -1.45
C ASN A 55 -6.17 6.22 -1.31
N ASP A 56 -6.33 5.37 -2.31
CA ASP A 56 -5.93 3.98 -2.27
C ASP A 56 -4.51 3.78 -2.78
N PHE A 57 -3.86 2.73 -2.27
CA PHE A 57 -2.55 2.28 -2.71
C PHE A 57 -2.68 0.90 -3.34
N TYR A 58 -2.11 0.72 -4.53
CA TYR A 58 -2.12 -0.56 -5.24
C TYR A 58 -0.69 -1.07 -5.39
N VAL A 59 -0.50 -2.34 -5.09
CA VAL A 59 0.80 -3.01 -5.19
C VAL A 59 0.66 -4.34 -5.92
N VAL A 60 1.74 -4.78 -6.57
CA VAL A 60 1.85 -6.13 -7.13
C VAL A 60 2.88 -6.89 -6.32
N THR A 61 2.54 -8.07 -5.86
CA THR A 61 3.40 -8.89 -5.01
C THR A 61 3.30 -10.37 -5.36
N ALA A 62 4.27 -11.16 -4.91
CA ALA A 62 4.20 -12.61 -5.02
C ALA A 62 2.98 -13.15 -4.24
N ASN A 63 2.32 -14.18 -4.78
CA ASN A 63 1.13 -14.75 -4.15
C ASN A 63 1.41 -15.41 -2.79
N ASP A 64 2.65 -15.82 -2.53
CA ASP A 64 3.10 -16.43 -1.28
C ASP A 64 3.74 -15.41 -0.31
N ALA A 65 3.77 -14.13 -0.65
CA ALA A 65 4.23 -13.11 0.28
C ALA A 65 3.27 -12.98 1.47
N TRP A 66 3.81 -12.70 2.66
CA TRP A 66 2.99 -12.59 3.89
C TRP A 66 1.83 -11.61 3.73
N ARG A 67 2.03 -10.48 3.05
CA ARG A 67 0.98 -9.49 2.82
C ARG A 67 -0.20 -10.03 2.00
N ALA A 68 0.05 -10.97 1.09
CA ALA A 68 -1.01 -11.65 0.35
C ALA A 68 -1.66 -12.75 1.19
N GLU A 69 -0.86 -13.55 1.89
CA GLU A 69 -1.37 -14.60 2.79
C GLU A 69 -2.22 -14.03 3.92
N ALA A 70 -1.83 -12.88 4.48
CA ALA A 70 -2.58 -12.23 5.55
C ALA A 70 -4.03 -11.95 5.11
N ILE A 71 -4.23 -11.44 3.90
CA ILE A 71 -5.57 -11.19 3.35
C ILE A 71 -6.35 -12.51 3.25
N GLY A 72 -5.73 -13.57 2.74
CA GLY A 72 -6.34 -14.89 2.63
C GLY A 72 -6.75 -15.48 3.99
N ARG A 73 -6.09 -15.09 5.07
CA ARG A 73 -6.41 -15.50 6.44
C ARG A 73 -7.41 -14.55 7.13
N GLY A 74 -7.95 -13.56 6.43
CA GLY A 74 -8.85 -12.58 6.99
C GLY A 74 -8.17 -11.45 7.77
N LEU A 75 -6.84 -11.37 7.75
CA LEU A 75 -6.07 -10.30 8.37
C LEU A 75 -5.92 -9.17 7.36
N THR A 76 -6.93 -8.31 7.29
CA THR A 76 -7.04 -7.29 6.22
C THR A 76 -6.54 -5.91 6.64
N GLN A 77 -6.23 -5.69 7.92
CA GLN A 77 -5.67 -4.41 8.35
C GLN A 77 -4.16 -4.38 8.10
N ALA A 78 -3.69 -3.24 7.63
CA ALA A 78 -2.27 -3.00 7.41
C ALA A 78 -1.92 -1.53 7.64
N LYS A 79 -0.76 -1.27 8.21
CA LYS A 79 -0.22 0.08 8.29
C LYS A 79 0.66 0.35 7.09
N VAL A 80 0.46 1.52 6.48
CA VAL A 80 1.22 1.99 5.33
C VAL A 80 1.95 3.27 5.72
N TRP A 81 3.25 3.31 5.47
CA TRP A 81 4.09 4.51 5.59
C TRP A 81 4.51 4.92 4.18
N VAL A 82 4.49 6.21 3.88
CA VAL A 82 4.73 6.71 2.52
C VAL A 82 5.98 7.59 2.51
N GLY A 83 6.93 7.19 1.70
CA GLY A 83 8.20 7.88 1.55
C GLY A 83 9.32 6.92 1.15
N ASP A 84 10.51 7.44 0.90
CA ASP A 84 11.66 6.62 0.51
C ASP A 84 12.83 6.91 1.45
N VAL A 85 13.12 5.93 2.30
CA VAL A 85 14.30 5.92 3.17
C VAL A 85 15.17 4.69 2.87
N GLY A 86 15.02 4.13 1.67
CA GLY A 86 15.73 2.93 1.23
C GLY A 86 15.17 1.64 1.81
N GLN A 87 15.99 0.62 1.88
CA GLN A 87 15.58 -0.68 2.41
C GLN A 87 15.19 -0.55 3.88
N TRP A 88 14.04 -1.12 4.25
CA TRP A 88 13.52 -1.00 5.60
C TRP A 88 14.49 -1.54 6.66
N LYS A 89 15.20 -2.62 6.34
CA LYS A 89 16.17 -3.24 7.25
C LYS A 89 17.34 -2.31 7.58
N SER A 90 17.87 -1.63 6.57
CA SER A 90 19.00 -0.71 6.74
C SER A 90 18.59 0.69 7.18
N SER A 91 17.29 1.00 7.16
CA SER A 91 16.78 2.30 7.59
C SER A 91 16.84 2.52 9.11
N ARG A 92 17.09 1.46 9.88
CA ARG A 92 17.12 1.50 11.36
C ARG A 92 15.83 2.09 11.95
N GLY A 93 14.69 1.77 11.36
CA GLY A 93 13.38 2.24 11.81
C GLY A 93 13.00 3.64 11.33
N LYS A 94 13.79 4.30 10.50
CA LYS A 94 13.47 5.64 9.98
C LYS A 94 12.16 5.70 9.21
N TYR A 95 11.78 4.60 8.54
CA TYR A 95 10.49 4.54 7.83
C TYR A 95 9.30 4.80 8.76
N LYS A 96 9.43 4.52 10.07
CA LYS A 96 8.37 4.76 11.05
C LYS A 96 8.07 6.23 11.30
N ASP A 97 8.98 7.12 10.92
CA ASP A 97 8.80 8.58 11.03
C ASP A 97 8.12 9.18 9.79
N LEU A 98 7.91 8.39 8.74
CA LEU A 98 7.22 8.83 7.54
C LEU A 98 5.72 9.02 7.78
N PRO A 99 5.04 9.84 6.97
CA PRO A 99 3.59 9.92 7.01
C PRO A 99 2.97 8.53 6.86
N SER A 100 1.98 8.21 7.68
CA SER A 100 1.40 6.88 7.73
C SER A 100 -0.11 6.90 7.86
N VAL A 101 -0.72 5.80 7.47
CA VAL A 101 -2.17 5.61 7.56
C VAL A 101 -2.48 4.13 7.79
N MET A 102 -3.51 3.88 8.59
CA MET A 102 -4.09 2.54 8.69
C MET A 102 -4.99 2.29 7.50
N THR A 103 -4.93 1.08 6.99
CA THR A 103 -5.66 0.69 5.78
C THR A 103 -6.38 -0.64 5.97
N THR A 104 -7.36 -0.86 5.10
CA THR A 104 -7.97 -2.18 4.88
C THR A 104 -7.50 -2.69 3.53
N ALA A 105 -6.94 -3.90 3.51
CA ALA A 105 -6.41 -4.53 2.31
C ALA A 105 -7.44 -5.43 1.65
N SER A 106 -7.43 -5.46 0.32
CA SER A 106 -8.24 -6.36 -0.49
C SER A 106 -7.48 -6.81 -1.72
N MET A 107 -7.88 -7.95 -2.29
CA MET A 107 -7.29 -8.47 -3.51
C MET A 107 -8.08 -7.99 -4.72
N ILE A 108 -7.39 -7.58 -5.76
CA ILE A 108 -7.98 -7.13 -7.02
C ILE A 108 -7.77 -8.23 -8.06
N ASP A 109 -8.86 -8.86 -8.48
CA ASP A 109 -8.84 -9.97 -9.44
C ASP A 109 -9.25 -9.56 -10.86
N ASP A 110 -9.77 -8.35 -11.05
CA ASP A 110 -10.27 -7.89 -12.34
C ASP A 110 -9.12 -7.63 -13.34
N PRO A 111 -9.05 -8.35 -14.47
CA PRO A 111 -8.02 -8.15 -15.48
C PRO A 111 -8.02 -6.73 -16.09
N ILE A 112 -9.16 -6.08 -16.16
CA ILE A 112 -9.28 -4.71 -16.69
C ILE A 112 -8.58 -3.74 -15.72
N GLU A 113 -8.79 -3.91 -14.42
CA GLU A 113 -8.11 -3.12 -13.40
C GLU A 113 -6.60 -3.42 -13.35
N HIS A 114 -6.22 -4.68 -13.52
CA HIS A 114 -4.81 -5.04 -13.65
C HIS A 114 -4.13 -4.28 -14.79
N ALA A 115 -4.75 -4.26 -15.96
CA ALA A 115 -4.20 -3.58 -17.13
C ALA A 115 -4.09 -2.05 -16.90
N ARG A 116 -5.12 -1.45 -16.33
CA ARG A 116 -5.14 -0.01 -16.02
C ARG A 116 -4.02 0.38 -15.06
N LEU A 117 -3.88 -0.37 -13.98
CA LEU A 117 -2.89 -0.07 -12.93
C LEU A 117 -1.47 -0.39 -13.38
N LEU A 118 -1.26 -1.44 -14.19
CA LEU A 118 0.04 -1.73 -14.77
C LEU A 118 0.48 -0.65 -15.76
N THR A 119 -0.44 -0.07 -16.52
CA THR A 119 -0.15 1.08 -17.40
C THR A 119 0.36 2.26 -16.56
N ALA A 120 -0.32 2.57 -15.46
CA ALA A 120 0.09 3.64 -14.56
C ALA A 120 1.45 3.35 -13.91
N MET A 121 1.72 2.09 -13.53
CA MET A 121 3.04 1.68 -13.02
C MET A 121 4.14 1.88 -14.07
N GLY A 122 3.86 1.56 -15.32
CA GLY A 122 4.82 1.74 -16.41
C GLY A 122 5.18 3.20 -16.65
N GLU A 123 4.24 4.10 -16.46
CA GLU A 123 4.50 5.54 -16.53
C GLU A 123 5.32 6.03 -15.34
N LYS A 124 5.00 5.58 -14.14
CA LYS A 124 5.69 5.98 -12.90
C LYS A 124 7.11 5.42 -12.82
N TYR A 125 7.29 4.16 -13.18
CA TYR A 125 8.57 3.45 -13.07
C TYR A 125 9.18 3.16 -14.45
N ALA A 126 9.10 4.11 -15.35
CA ALA A 126 9.46 3.94 -16.76
C ALA A 126 10.87 3.37 -16.96
N ARG A 127 11.82 3.76 -16.11
CA ARG A 127 13.22 3.32 -16.21
C ARG A 127 13.39 1.81 -16.04
N GLU A 128 12.68 1.22 -15.09
CA GLU A 128 12.80 -0.20 -14.75
C GLU A 128 11.70 -1.06 -15.39
N TRP A 129 10.72 -0.43 -16.04
CA TRP A 129 9.52 -1.12 -16.52
C TRP A 129 9.78 -2.14 -17.61
N GLY A 130 10.82 -1.95 -18.43
CA GLY A 130 11.22 -2.93 -19.43
C GLY A 130 11.53 -4.31 -18.85
N THR A 131 12.04 -4.35 -17.63
CA THR A 131 12.34 -5.60 -16.91
C THR A 131 11.12 -6.08 -16.12
N TRP A 132 10.47 -5.22 -15.37
CA TRP A 132 9.43 -5.61 -14.41
C TRP A 132 8.04 -5.71 -14.99
N GLY A 133 7.71 -4.89 -16.00
CA GLY A 133 6.39 -4.89 -16.63
C GLY A 133 5.97 -6.26 -17.16
N PRO A 134 6.82 -6.93 -17.99
CA PRO A 134 6.50 -8.27 -18.48
C PRO A 134 6.36 -9.31 -17.37
N ARG A 135 7.16 -9.21 -16.30
CA ARG A 135 7.10 -10.11 -15.15
C ARG A 135 5.79 -9.95 -14.38
N PHE A 136 5.35 -8.70 -14.17
CA PHE A 136 4.10 -8.42 -13.49
C PHE A 136 2.89 -8.90 -14.30
N LYS A 137 2.87 -8.62 -15.60
CA LYS A 137 1.81 -9.08 -16.51
C LYS A 137 1.68 -10.59 -16.49
N ARG A 138 2.79 -11.29 -16.64
CA ARG A 138 2.83 -12.76 -16.64
C ARG A 138 2.40 -13.32 -15.29
N GLY A 139 2.92 -12.77 -14.19
CA GLY A 139 2.59 -13.24 -12.85
C GLY A 139 1.12 -13.05 -12.49
N LEU A 140 0.52 -11.93 -12.88
CA LEU A 140 -0.92 -11.70 -12.68
C LEU A 140 -1.76 -12.64 -13.55
N ALA A 141 -1.30 -12.96 -14.75
CA ALA A 141 -2.02 -13.88 -15.64
C ALA A 141 -1.94 -15.33 -15.15
N ASP A 142 -0.80 -15.79 -14.64
CA ASP A 142 -0.59 -17.17 -14.19
C ASP A 142 -0.89 -17.40 -12.71
N GLY A 143 -1.20 -16.33 -11.95
CA GLY A 143 -1.53 -16.40 -10.52
C GLY A 143 -0.32 -16.45 -9.59
N SER A 144 0.92 -16.39 -10.10
CA SER A 144 2.12 -16.34 -9.25
C SER A 144 2.31 -14.98 -8.57
N ARG A 145 1.67 -13.95 -9.08
CA ARG A 145 1.58 -12.62 -8.48
C ARG A 145 0.14 -12.22 -8.33
N VAL A 146 -0.10 -11.35 -7.36
CA VAL A 146 -1.43 -10.79 -7.07
C VAL A 146 -1.32 -9.28 -6.97
N MET A 147 -2.45 -8.61 -7.23
CA MET A 147 -2.59 -7.18 -7.02
C MET A 147 -3.41 -6.92 -5.77
N LEU A 148 -2.87 -6.10 -4.88
CA LEU A 148 -3.49 -5.76 -3.60
C LEU A 148 -3.84 -4.29 -3.58
N ARG A 149 -4.98 -3.96 -3.00
CA ARG A 149 -5.43 -2.59 -2.73
C ARG A 149 -5.43 -2.35 -1.23
N TYR A 150 -4.86 -1.22 -0.82
CA TYR A 150 -4.88 -0.74 0.56
C TYR A 150 -5.66 0.57 0.61
N SER A 151 -6.83 0.53 1.24
CA SER A 151 -7.72 1.69 1.35
C SER A 151 -7.66 2.25 2.76
N PRO A 152 -7.39 3.56 2.95
CA PRO A 152 -7.37 4.16 4.27
C PRO A 152 -8.65 3.90 5.04
N THR A 153 -8.53 3.52 6.30
CA THR A 153 -9.66 3.42 7.22
C THR A 153 -9.93 4.78 7.83
N ALA A 154 -11.20 5.16 7.84
CA ALA A 154 -11.63 6.46 8.40
C ALA A 154 -11.47 6.52 9.92
#